data_9b0b831d17733079254162066411a4ee
#
_entry.id   9b0b831d17733079254162066411a4ee
#
_cell.length_a   1.000
_cell.length_b   1.000
_cell.length_c   1.000
_cell.angle_alpha   90.00
_cell.angle_beta   90.00
_cell.angle_gamma   90.00
#
_symmetry.space_group_name_H-M   'P 1'
#
loop_
_entity.id
_entity.type
_entity.pdbx_description
1 polymer ?
#
loop_
_entity_poly.entity_id
_entity_poly.type
_entity_poly.pdbx_seq_one_letter_code
_entity_poly.pdbx_strand_id
1 'polypeptide(L)'
;MKNRHMTYPVLAAIAGAAVAVTALATPGSGVLSAPVLARASFVDPVDIKIKIGDGRQEILHIRNARENVVQQIVISPGGQTGWHSHPGPVIVLIKAGTMTFYDGDDPTCSPITYSAGQSFIDSGQGHVHIARNESVSVDLELWALYLDVPPAGAFRIDAPAPGNCAF
;
A
#
# COMPACT_ATOMS: atom_id res chain seq x y z
N MET A 1 1.33 -6.31 78.24
CA MET A 1 1.15 -6.91 76.89
C MET A 1 0.53 -5.84 75.97
N LYS A 2 1.32 -5.26 75.03
CA LYS A 2 0.87 -4.19 74.13
C LYS A 2 0.57 -4.83 72.76
N ASN A 3 -0.71 -4.83 72.33
CA ASN A 3 -1.13 -5.27 71.00
C ASN A 3 -0.78 -4.17 69.99
N ARG A 4 0.15 -4.50 69.08
CA ARG A 4 0.45 -3.66 67.93
C ARG A 4 -0.49 -4.10 66.76
N HIS A 5 -1.48 -3.29 66.41
CA HIS A 5 -2.27 -3.45 65.19
C HIS A 5 -1.43 -3.04 63.98
N MET A 6 -1.15 -4.00 63.13
CA MET A 6 -0.42 -3.81 61.90
C MET A 6 -1.45 -3.52 60.80
N THR A 7 -1.55 -2.26 60.37
CA THR A 7 -2.40 -1.85 59.23
C THR A 7 -1.66 -2.08 57.92
N TYR A 8 -2.17 -2.94 57.06
CA TYR A 8 -1.66 -3.15 55.72
C TYR A 8 -2.33 -2.15 54.76
N PRO A 9 -1.56 -1.44 53.90
CA PRO A 9 -2.17 -0.61 52.86
C PRO A 9 -2.76 -1.47 51.75
N VAL A 10 -4.03 -1.26 51.46
CA VAL A 10 -4.70 -1.86 50.29
C VAL A 10 -4.25 -1.05 49.06
N LEU A 11 -3.41 -1.65 48.21
CA LEU A 11 -3.11 -1.11 46.91
C LEU A 11 -4.31 -1.39 45.98
N ALA A 12 -5.05 -0.36 45.61
CA ALA A 12 -6.05 -0.43 44.57
C ALA A 12 -5.37 -0.44 43.22
N ALA A 13 -5.37 -1.59 42.54
CA ALA A 13 -4.91 -1.70 41.16
C ALA A 13 -5.98 -1.08 40.22
N ILE A 14 -5.66 0.05 39.61
CA ILE A 14 -6.48 0.64 38.55
C ILE A 14 -6.19 -0.16 37.25
N ALA A 15 -7.09 -1.05 36.87
CA ALA A 15 -7.06 -1.71 35.57
C ALA A 15 -7.48 -0.70 34.49
N GLY A 16 -6.49 -0.13 33.81
CA GLY A 16 -6.74 0.68 32.61
C GLY A 16 -7.24 -0.22 31.48
N ALA A 17 -8.49 -0.06 31.05
CA ALA A 17 -8.98 -0.69 29.85
C ALA A 17 -8.35 0.00 28.62
N ALA A 18 -7.42 -0.68 27.95
CA ALA A 18 -6.92 -0.25 26.65
C ALA A 18 -8.04 -0.44 25.63
N VAL A 19 -8.61 0.64 25.12
CA VAL A 19 -9.52 0.62 23.99
C VAL A 19 -8.66 0.42 22.74
N ALA A 20 -8.67 -0.78 22.17
CA ALA A 20 -8.08 -1.04 20.88
C ALA A 20 -8.95 -0.36 19.80
N VAL A 21 -8.48 0.77 19.27
CA VAL A 21 -9.07 1.39 18.10
C VAL A 21 -8.63 0.55 16.89
N THR A 22 -9.52 -0.25 16.33
CA THR A 22 -9.27 -0.94 15.06
C THR A 22 -9.31 0.12 13.95
N ALA A 23 -8.16 0.42 13.37
CA ALA A 23 -8.10 1.25 12.18
C ALA A 23 -8.76 0.48 11.01
N LEU A 24 -9.79 1.09 10.41
CA LEU A 24 -10.48 0.50 9.26
C LEU A 24 -9.69 0.80 7.97
N ALA A 25 -9.62 -0.20 7.09
CA ALA A 25 -9.07 -0.03 5.76
C ALA A 25 -9.85 1.04 4.98
N THR A 26 -9.15 1.84 4.18
CA THR A 26 -9.77 2.88 3.35
C THR A 26 -10.17 2.28 2.00
N PRO A 27 -11.47 2.22 1.67
CA PRO A 27 -11.91 1.71 0.37
C PRO A 27 -11.51 2.67 -0.76
N GLY A 28 -11.27 2.12 -1.95
CA GLY A 28 -11.17 2.91 -3.17
C GLY A 28 -12.49 3.59 -3.52
N SER A 29 -12.43 4.67 -4.27
CA SER A 29 -13.59 5.37 -4.81
C SER A 29 -13.37 5.78 -6.26
N GLY A 30 -14.44 5.81 -7.07
CA GLY A 30 -14.33 6.18 -8.49
C GLY A 30 -13.52 5.21 -9.35
N VAL A 31 -13.27 3.99 -8.90
CA VAL A 31 -12.65 2.95 -9.73
C VAL A 31 -13.72 2.41 -10.68
N LEU A 32 -13.60 2.74 -11.96
CA LEU A 32 -14.54 2.36 -13.01
C LEU A 32 -14.36 0.91 -13.46
N SER A 33 -13.10 0.45 -13.49
CA SER A 33 -12.73 -0.88 -13.95
C SER A 33 -11.37 -1.28 -13.38
N ALA A 34 -11.23 -2.55 -12.98
CA ALA A 34 -9.95 -3.08 -12.49
C ALA A 34 -9.80 -4.60 -12.77
N PRO A 35 -10.00 -5.07 -14.02
CA PRO A 35 -9.88 -6.49 -14.36
C PRO A 35 -8.44 -6.98 -14.20
N VAL A 36 -8.27 -8.19 -13.67
CA VAL A 36 -7.05 -8.96 -13.80
C VAL A 36 -7.01 -9.53 -15.21
N LEU A 37 -5.99 -9.17 -15.99
CA LEU A 37 -5.83 -9.60 -17.37
C LEU A 37 -5.09 -10.92 -17.49
N ALA A 38 -4.14 -11.16 -16.61
CA ALA A 38 -3.37 -12.40 -16.54
C ALA A 38 -2.85 -12.64 -15.13
N ARG A 39 -2.72 -13.92 -14.79
CA ARG A 39 -2.03 -14.38 -13.58
C ARG A 39 -1.27 -15.65 -13.93
N ALA A 40 0.02 -15.70 -13.62
CA ALA A 40 0.87 -16.84 -13.96
C ALA A 40 2.05 -16.96 -13.00
N SER A 41 2.51 -18.20 -12.80
CA SER A 41 3.73 -18.53 -12.06
C SER A 41 4.90 -18.70 -13.02
N PHE A 42 6.12 -18.46 -12.53
CA PHE A 42 7.32 -18.91 -13.23
C PHE A 42 7.38 -20.44 -13.24
N VAL A 43 7.81 -21.02 -14.36
CA VAL A 43 8.02 -22.46 -14.49
C VAL A 43 9.28 -22.89 -13.74
N ASP A 44 10.33 -22.10 -13.89
CA ASP A 44 11.63 -22.31 -13.23
C ASP A 44 11.79 -21.32 -12.06
N PRO A 45 12.62 -21.65 -11.04
CA PRO A 45 12.99 -20.70 -10.00
C PRO A 45 13.62 -19.43 -10.60
N VAL A 46 13.06 -18.26 -10.28
CA VAL A 46 13.53 -16.97 -10.76
C VAL A 46 13.85 -16.05 -9.60
N ASP A 47 15.08 -15.53 -9.58
CA ASP A 47 15.46 -14.42 -8.72
C ASP A 47 15.33 -13.11 -9.49
N ILE A 48 14.63 -12.13 -8.91
CA ILE A 48 14.46 -10.80 -9.50
C ILE A 48 15.24 -9.80 -8.66
N LYS A 49 16.10 -9.04 -9.31
CA LYS A 49 16.81 -7.92 -8.70
C LYS A 49 16.49 -6.64 -9.44
N ILE A 50 15.91 -5.69 -8.73
CA ILE A 50 15.56 -4.37 -9.26
C ILE A 50 16.40 -3.35 -8.53
N LYS A 51 17.08 -2.49 -9.27
CA LYS A 51 17.80 -1.34 -8.72
C LYS A 51 17.07 -0.08 -9.16
N ILE A 52 16.52 0.65 -8.20
CA ILE A 52 15.87 1.94 -8.42
C ILE A 52 16.87 3.01 -8.04
N GLY A 53 17.12 3.97 -8.95
CA GLY A 53 18.12 4.99 -8.73
C GLY A 53 17.65 6.38 -9.18
N ASP A 54 17.46 7.27 -8.18
CA ASP A 54 17.31 8.71 -8.33
C ASP A 54 18.03 9.46 -7.19
N GLY A 55 19.20 8.95 -6.80
CA GLY A 55 19.95 9.50 -5.66
C GLY A 55 19.72 8.74 -4.34
N ARG A 56 18.61 8.03 -4.16
CA ARG A 56 18.47 6.95 -3.17
C ARG A 56 18.55 5.63 -3.93
N GLN A 57 19.61 4.88 -3.75
CA GLN A 57 19.72 3.56 -4.38
C GLN A 57 18.95 2.56 -3.54
N GLU A 58 17.76 2.20 -3.99
CA GLU A 58 17.02 1.07 -3.45
C GLU A 58 17.32 -0.17 -4.29
N ILE A 59 17.61 -1.29 -3.63
CA ILE A 59 17.81 -2.58 -4.27
C ILE A 59 16.76 -3.55 -3.72
N LEU A 60 15.79 -3.87 -4.55
CA LEU A 60 14.82 -4.91 -4.27
C LEU A 60 15.38 -6.25 -4.73
N HIS A 61 15.40 -7.23 -3.87
CA HIS A 61 15.85 -8.58 -4.20
C HIS A 61 14.80 -9.61 -3.78
N ILE A 62 14.16 -10.20 -4.77
CA ILE A 62 13.14 -11.24 -4.60
C ILE A 62 13.80 -12.55 -4.97
N ARG A 63 13.78 -13.51 -4.06
CA ARG A 63 14.30 -14.87 -4.30
C ARG A 63 13.14 -15.82 -4.53
N ASN A 64 13.30 -16.70 -5.52
CA ASN A 64 12.26 -17.65 -5.92
C ASN A 64 10.91 -16.97 -6.11
N ALA A 65 10.88 -15.96 -6.97
CA ALA A 65 9.67 -15.18 -7.28
C ALA A 65 8.52 -16.13 -7.64
N ARG A 66 7.36 -15.86 -7.07
CA ARG A 66 6.18 -16.73 -7.15
C ARG A 66 5.30 -16.38 -8.35
N GLU A 67 4.09 -15.88 -8.13
CA GLU A 67 3.18 -15.50 -9.21
C GLU A 67 3.36 -14.05 -9.62
N ASN A 68 3.00 -13.79 -10.87
CA ASN A 68 2.88 -12.45 -11.44
C ASN A 68 1.44 -12.19 -11.82
N VAL A 69 0.97 -10.97 -11.62
CA VAL A 69 -0.40 -10.55 -11.96
C VAL A 69 -0.32 -9.29 -12.81
N VAL A 70 -1.08 -9.26 -13.90
CA VAL A 70 -1.26 -8.06 -14.74
C VAL A 70 -2.68 -7.56 -14.56
N GLN A 71 -2.83 -6.30 -14.20
CA GLN A 71 -4.12 -5.64 -14.03
C GLN A 71 -4.17 -4.35 -14.83
N GLN A 72 -5.32 -4.07 -15.45
CA GLN A 72 -5.68 -2.76 -15.99
C GLN A 72 -6.58 -2.07 -14.96
N ILE A 73 -6.35 -0.79 -14.70
CA ILE A 73 -7.14 -0.02 -13.74
C ILE A 73 -7.55 1.30 -14.39
N VAL A 74 -8.85 1.62 -14.30
CA VAL A 74 -9.41 2.89 -14.78
C VAL A 74 -10.07 3.60 -13.60
N ILE A 75 -9.66 4.86 -13.37
CA ILE A 75 -10.13 5.68 -12.25
C ILE A 75 -10.73 6.97 -12.79
N SER A 76 -11.98 7.25 -12.44
CA SER A 76 -12.68 8.48 -12.84
C SER A 76 -12.04 9.74 -12.23
N PRO A 77 -12.35 10.94 -12.76
CA PRO A 77 -11.96 12.20 -12.13
C PRO A 77 -12.34 12.26 -10.64
N GLY A 78 -11.42 12.68 -9.80
CA GLY A 78 -11.57 12.72 -8.34
C GLY A 78 -11.54 11.36 -7.64
N GLY A 79 -11.41 10.26 -8.37
CA GLY A 79 -11.34 8.90 -7.83
C GLY A 79 -9.97 8.56 -7.24
N GLN A 80 -9.91 7.44 -6.50
CA GLN A 80 -8.69 7.00 -5.82
C GLN A 80 -8.75 5.51 -5.48
N THR A 81 -7.58 4.90 -5.27
CA THR A 81 -7.47 3.47 -4.98
C THR A 81 -7.81 3.07 -3.54
N GLY A 82 -7.83 4.01 -2.58
CA GLY A 82 -7.71 3.72 -1.16
C GLY A 82 -6.26 3.43 -0.78
N TRP A 83 -5.94 3.60 0.50
CA TRP A 83 -4.62 3.24 1.03
C TRP A 83 -4.45 1.73 1.00
N HIS A 84 -3.32 1.28 0.48
CA HIS A 84 -3.03 -0.13 0.31
C HIS A 84 -1.53 -0.38 0.17
N SER A 85 -1.16 -1.65 0.22
CA SER A 85 0.19 -2.15 -0.04
C SER A 85 0.15 -3.37 -0.97
N HIS A 86 1.33 -3.84 -1.36
CA HIS A 86 1.52 -5.03 -2.18
C HIS A 86 2.51 -6.00 -1.55
N PRO A 87 2.37 -7.34 -1.74
CA PRO A 87 3.31 -8.32 -1.20
C PRO A 87 4.71 -8.23 -1.83
N GLY A 88 4.79 -7.83 -3.08
CA GLY A 88 6.04 -7.64 -3.85
C GLY A 88 6.01 -6.38 -4.69
N PRO A 89 7.09 -6.09 -5.43
CA PRO A 89 7.18 -4.89 -6.27
C PRO A 89 6.13 -4.84 -7.37
N VAL A 90 5.75 -3.63 -7.74
CA VAL A 90 4.80 -3.38 -8.83
C VAL A 90 5.41 -2.45 -9.86
N ILE A 91 5.42 -2.86 -11.12
CA ILE A 91 5.73 -1.97 -12.23
C ILE A 91 4.42 -1.34 -12.70
N VAL A 92 4.33 -0.01 -12.57
CA VAL A 92 3.14 0.76 -12.95
C VAL A 92 3.43 1.55 -14.21
N LEU A 93 2.54 1.44 -15.20
CA LEU A 93 2.61 2.16 -16.47
C LEU A 93 1.37 3.03 -16.61
N ILE A 94 1.55 4.33 -16.83
CA ILE A 94 0.43 5.24 -17.06
C ILE A 94 0.12 5.27 -18.57
N LYS A 95 -1.08 4.80 -18.94
CA LYS A 95 -1.52 4.76 -20.33
C LYS A 95 -2.24 6.05 -20.74
N ALA A 96 -3.07 6.58 -19.84
CA ALA A 96 -3.82 7.81 -20.08
C ALA A 96 -4.05 8.59 -18.79
N GLY A 97 -4.17 9.90 -18.89
CA GLY A 97 -4.36 10.78 -17.74
C GLY A 97 -3.09 11.02 -16.94
N THR A 98 -3.27 11.43 -15.71
CA THR A 98 -2.17 11.68 -14.74
C THR A 98 -2.56 11.07 -13.41
N MET A 99 -1.66 10.29 -12.86
CA MET A 99 -1.78 9.71 -11.52
C MET A 99 -1.02 10.57 -10.53
N THR A 100 -1.63 10.87 -9.40
CA THR A 100 -0.96 11.42 -8.22
C THR A 100 -0.77 10.31 -7.19
N PHE A 101 0.47 10.06 -6.82
CA PHE A 101 0.88 9.06 -5.85
C PHE A 101 1.25 9.76 -4.53
N TYR A 102 0.79 9.21 -3.42
CA TYR A 102 1.15 9.64 -2.07
C TYR A 102 1.69 8.46 -1.29
N ASP A 103 2.83 8.67 -0.69
CA ASP A 103 3.53 7.70 0.15
C ASP A 103 3.01 7.79 1.60
N GLY A 104 2.66 6.65 2.18
CA GLY A 104 2.20 6.57 3.56
C GLY A 104 3.28 6.88 4.59
N ASP A 105 4.54 6.73 4.23
CA ASP A 105 5.69 6.99 5.10
C ASP A 105 6.22 8.44 4.95
N ASP A 106 5.72 9.22 3.98
CA ASP A 106 6.09 10.63 3.85
C ASP A 106 5.29 11.52 4.81
N PRO A 107 5.91 12.06 5.88
CA PRO A 107 5.21 12.88 6.86
C PRO A 107 4.70 14.22 6.29
N THR A 108 5.16 14.61 5.11
CA THR A 108 4.78 15.87 4.46
C THR A 108 3.64 15.71 3.47
N CYS A 109 3.22 14.45 3.20
CA CYS A 109 2.19 14.13 2.20
C CYS A 109 2.46 14.77 0.84
N SER A 110 3.72 14.71 0.39
CA SER A 110 4.14 15.33 -0.87
C SER A 110 3.65 14.52 -2.07
N PRO A 111 2.93 15.15 -3.03
CA PRO A 111 2.47 14.44 -4.22
C PRO A 111 3.61 14.13 -5.18
N ILE A 112 3.61 12.93 -5.73
CA ILE A 112 4.44 12.53 -6.87
C ILE A 112 3.50 12.26 -8.05
N THR A 113 3.72 12.92 -9.18
CA THR A 113 2.83 12.79 -10.34
C THR A 113 3.49 12.00 -11.47
N TYR A 114 2.69 11.14 -12.10
CA TYR A 114 3.08 10.35 -13.28
C TYR A 114 2.04 10.54 -14.36
N SER A 115 2.46 11.01 -15.54
CA SER A 115 1.60 11.27 -16.69
C SER A 115 1.65 10.14 -17.72
N ALA A 116 0.71 10.14 -18.66
CA ALA A 116 0.67 9.17 -19.77
C ALA A 116 2.04 9.02 -20.46
N GLY A 117 2.47 7.78 -20.68
CA GLY A 117 3.78 7.42 -21.22
C GLY A 117 4.89 7.29 -20.18
N GLN A 118 4.63 7.59 -18.91
CA GLN A 118 5.57 7.38 -17.81
C GLN A 118 5.30 6.06 -17.09
N SER A 119 6.34 5.54 -16.45
CA SER A 119 6.28 4.37 -15.58
C SER A 119 7.15 4.55 -14.34
N PHE A 120 6.81 3.85 -13.27
CA PHE A 120 7.62 3.80 -12.06
C PHE A 120 7.52 2.41 -11.42
N ILE A 121 8.33 2.18 -10.41
CA ILE A 121 8.29 0.96 -9.61
C ILE A 121 7.89 1.34 -8.18
N ASP A 122 6.76 0.79 -7.73
CA ASP A 122 6.43 0.71 -6.31
C ASP A 122 7.19 -0.47 -5.71
N SER A 123 7.90 -0.24 -4.61
CA SER A 123 8.71 -1.27 -3.96
C SER A 123 7.89 -2.42 -3.40
N GLY A 124 6.62 -2.20 -3.11
CA GLY A 124 5.76 -3.20 -2.48
C GLY A 124 6.27 -3.58 -1.10
N GLN A 125 6.26 -4.89 -0.77
CA GLN A 125 6.79 -5.45 0.49
C GLN A 125 6.14 -4.81 1.75
N GLY A 126 4.86 -4.44 1.64
CA GLY A 126 4.10 -3.84 2.73
C GLY A 126 4.15 -2.31 2.79
N HIS A 127 4.87 -1.65 1.89
CA HIS A 127 4.87 -0.19 1.77
C HIS A 127 3.47 0.33 1.43
N VAL A 128 2.92 1.20 2.28
CA VAL A 128 1.56 1.72 2.16
C VAL A 128 1.53 2.99 1.33
N HIS A 129 0.62 3.05 0.37
CA HIS A 129 0.46 4.20 -0.52
C HIS A 129 -0.99 4.35 -1.01
N ILE A 130 -1.28 5.46 -1.68
CA ILE A 130 -2.53 5.71 -2.37
C ILE A 130 -2.27 6.34 -3.74
N ALA A 131 -2.98 5.87 -4.77
CA ALA A 131 -3.00 6.49 -6.09
C ALA A 131 -4.32 7.23 -6.31
N ARG A 132 -4.26 8.47 -6.80
CA ARG A 132 -5.42 9.35 -7.02
C ARG A 132 -5.44 9.85 -8.45
N ASN A 133 -6.64 10.02 -8.99
CA ASN A 133 -6.89 10.83 -10.19
C ASN A 133 -7.41 12.21 -9.76
N GLU A 134 -6.55 13.19 -9.69
CA GLU A 134 -6.90 14.55 -9.27
C GLU A 134 -7.38 15.44 -10.43
N SER A 135 -7.51 14.88 -11.64
CA SER A 135 -8.17 15.56 -12.76
C SER A 135 -9.63 15.83 -12.44
N VAL A 136 -10.18 16.89 -13.00
CA VAL A 136 -11.60 17.22 -12.90
C VAL A 136 -12.43 16.68 -14.06
N SER A 137 -11.77 16.14 -15.11
CA SER A 137 -12.48 15.79 -16.36
C SER A 137 -11.88 14.62 -17.15
N VAL A 138 -10.69 14.14 -16.80
CA VAL A 138 -10.00 13.09 -17.59
C VAL A 138 -9.83 11.84 -16.73
N ASP A 139 -10.22 10.70 -17.26
CA ASP A 139 -9.98 9.41 -16.62
C ASP A 139 -8.48 9.09 -16.59
N LEU A 140 -8.06 8.47 -15.49
CA LEU A 140 -6.75 7.85 -15.37
C LEU A 140 -6.87 6.38 -15.80
N GLU A 141 -6.04 5.95 -16.76
CA GLU A 141 -5.84 4.54 -17.06
C GLU A 141 -4.39 4.16 -16.78
N LEU A 142 -4.21 3.12 -15.98
CA LEU A 142 -2.90 2.56 -15.69
C LEU A 142 -2.92 1.03 -15.81
N TRP A 143 -1.73 0.47 -16.07
CA TRP A 143 -1.50 -0.96 -16.05
C TRP A 143 -0.47 -1.27 -14.96
N ALA A 144 -0.73 -2.31 -14.19
CA ALA A 144 0.13 -2.74 -13.10
C ALA A 144 0.57 -4.18 -13.32
N LEU A 145 1.89 -4.41 -13.27
CA LEU A 145 2.48 -5.74 -13.21
C LEU A 145 2.98 -5.97 -11.79
N TYR A 146 2.24 -6.79 -11.05
CA TYR A 146 2.60 -7.21 -9.70
C TYR A 146 3.54 -8.39 -9.78
N LEU A 147 4.67 -8.31 -9.08
CA LEU A 147 5.68 -9.36 -9.00
C LEU A 147 5.62 -10.05 -7.64
N ASP A 148 5.99 -11.33 -7.59
CA ASP A 148 6.08 -12.12 -6.36
C ASP A 148 4.80 -12.17 -5.54
N VAL A 149 3.67 -12.27 -6.18
CA VAL A 149 2.37 -12.45 -5.53
C VAL A 149 2.30 -13.87 -4.91
N PRO A 150 1.81 -14.04 -3.67
CA PRO A 150 1.58 -15.37 -3.11
C PRO A 150 0.67 -16.23 -3.99
N PRO A 151 0.93 -17.54 -4.15
CA PRO A 151 0.11 -18.40 -5.00
C PRO A 151 -1.38 -18.33 -4.62
N ALA A 152 -2.22 -18.00 -5.61
CA ALA A 152 -3.66 -17.72 -5.43
C ALA A 152 -3.98 -16.65 -4.37
N GLY A 153 -2.98 -15.94 -3.86
CA GLY A 153 -3.13 -14.93 -2.80
C GLY A 153 -3.45 -13.52 -3.32
N ALA A 154 -3.61 -12.59 -2.39
CA ALA A 154 -3.86 -11.20 -2.70
C ALA A 154 -2.60 -10.53 -3.29
N PHE A 155 -2.78 -9.77 -4.36
CA PHE A 155 -1.77 -8.87 -4.93
C PHE A 155 -1.91 -7.43 -4.43
N ARG A 156 -3.02 -7.15 -3.74
CA ARG A 156 -3.34 -5.89 -3.06
C ARG A 156 -3.79 -6.20 -1.63
N ILE A 157 -3.30 -5.44 -0.67
CA ILE A 157 -3.62 -5.53 0.75
C ILE A 157 -4.11 -4.17 1.20
N ASP A 158 -5.41 -4.05 1.49
CA ASP A 158 -5.99 -2.79 1.94
C ASP A 158 -5.44 -2.38 3.30
N ALA A 159 -5.18 -1.09 3.46
CA ALA A 159 -4.59 -0.51 4.66
C ALA A 159 -5.44 0.64 5.22
N PRO A 160 -5.35 0.93 6.52
CA PRO A 160 -5.88 2.17 7.08
C PRO A 160 -5.10 3.37 6.57
N ALA A 161 -5.73 4.55 6.60
CA ALA A 161 -5.03 5.79 6.32
C ALA A 161 -3.90 6.01 7.34
N PRO A 162 -2.67 6.29 6.90
CA PRO A 162 -1.54 6.51 7.80
C PRO A 162 -1.66 7.80 8.65
N GLY A 163 -2.53 8.72 8.23
CA GLY A 163 -2.78 9.97 8.95
C GLY A 163 -1.81 11.09 8.60
N ASN A 164 -0.89 10.88 7.66
CA ASN A 164 0.03 11.91 7.15
C ASN A 164 -0.63 12.85 6.14
N CYS A 165 -1.70 12.42 5.48
CA CYS A 165 -2.47 13.19 4.50
C CYS A 165 -3.85 13.57 5.06
N ALA A 166 -4.31 14.79 4.73
CA ALA A 166 -5.59 15.34 5.24
C ALA A 166 -6.79 15.03 4.33
N PHE A 167 -6.79 13.90 3.62
CA PHE A 167 -7.91 13.46 2.76
C PHE A 167 -8.25 11.99 2.96
#